data_fbe23589d33e0e324f2f68346c6c20b4
#
_entry.id   fbe23589d33e0e324f2f68346c6c20b4
#
_cell.length_a   1.000
_cell.length_b   1.000
_cell.length_c   1.000
_cell.angle_alpha   90.00
_cell.angle_beta   90.00
_cell.angle_gamma   90.00
#
_symmetry.space_group_name_H-M   'P 1'
#
loop_
_entity.id
_entity.type
_entity.pdbx_description
1 polymer ?
#
loop_
_entity_poly.entity_id
_entity_poly.type
_entity_poly.pdbx_seq_one_letter_code
_entity_poly.pdbx_strand_id
1 'polypeptide(L)'
;MARKTTGRDRDQVHHQPDIARAAALIADPSRARMLKALSDGRALPAGLLAAEAGVSAATASAHLGKLVEARLVGMESAGRCRYYRLASPDISLALEALAVIAPPLPVTSLRDSSTAGALRRSRTCYDHLAGRLGVGLLESLIEGGLLAGHDGTHRPDEAVRDGATGYGHDFDYRLTETGRRTLVRFGVDLARLPARRPLIRYCVDWSEQRHHLAGAVGAALTARLFELRWLRYGSSPRVVHVTEAGAEGLAGTFGLRPAD
;
A
#
# COMPACT_ATOMS: atom_id res chain seq x y z
N MET A 1 29.82 -12.85 -49.76
CA MET A 1 28.93 -11.99 -48.92
C MET A 1 28.65 -12.70 -47.61
N ALA A 2 29.41 -12.40 -46.56
CA ALA A 2 29.29 -13.02 -45.24
C ALA A 2 28.40 -12.15 -44.36
N ARG A 3 27.26 -12.68 -43.89
CA ARG A 3 26.38 -12.05 -42.90
C ARG A 3 27.06 -12.05 -41.54
N LYS A 4 27.36 -10.85 -41.02
CA LYS A 4 27.73 -10.65 -39.62
C LYS A 4 26.47 -10.89 -38.75
N THR A 5 26.45 -11.99 -38.02
CA THR A 5 25.55 -12.21 -36.88
C THR A 5 26.09 -11.40 -35.72
N THR A 6 25.37 -10.37 -35.38
CA THR A 6 25.58 -9.56 -34.17
C THR A 6 25.31 -10.44 -32.95
N GLY A 7 26.35 -10.67 -32.14
CA GLY A 7 26.24 -11.36 -30.86
C GLY A 7 25.30 -10.61 -29.92
N ARG A 8 24.17 -11.22 -29.59
CA ARG A 8 23.32 -10.81 -28.48
C ARG A 8 24.04 -11.20 -27.19
N ASP A 9 24.18 -10.17 -26.39
CA ASP A 9 24.60 -10.12 -25.00
C ASP A 9 24.19 -11.39 -24.21
N ARG A 10 25.18 -12.25 -23.90
CA ARG A 10 24.99 -13.50 -23.16
C ARG A 10 25.37 -13.38 -21.69
N ASP A 11 25.50 -12.18 -21.16
CA ASP A 11 25.92 -11.94 -19.76
C ASP A 11 24.81 -11.41 -18.86
N GLN A 12 23.60 -11.93 -18.98
CA GLN A 12 22.67 -11.86 -17.84
C GLN A 12 22.99 -13.05 -16.92
N VAL A 13 24.04 -12.89 -16.11
CA VAL A 13 24.29 -13.75 -14.98
C VAL A 13 23.09 -13.61 -14.04
N HIS A 14 22.25 -14.64 -13.97
CA HIS A 14 21.12 -14.70 -13.03
C HIS A 14 21.68 -14.83 -11.62
N HIS A 15 22.03 -13.70 -11.00
CA HIS A 15 22.39 -13.64 -9.59
C HIS A 15 21.14 -13.92 -8.74
N GLN A 16 21.26 -14.81 -7.77
CA GLN A 16 20.22 -14.95 -6.74
C GLN A 16 20.07 -13.63 -6.01
N PRO A 17 18.81 -13.19 -5.70
CA PRO A 17 18.58 -11.98 -4.92
C PRO A 17 19.24 -12.08 -3.55
N ASP A 18 19.99 -11.06 -3.16
CA ASP A 18 20.57 -10.94 -1.82
C ASP A 18 19.52 -10.41 -0.84
N ILE A 19 18.67 -11.31 -0.37
CA ILE A 19 17.60 -11.02 0.58
C ILE A 19 18.20 -10.53 1.92
N ALA A 20 19.34 -11.09 2.35
CA ALA A 20 19.98 -10.72 3.60
C ALA A 20 20.43 -9.25 3.60
N ARG A 21 20.98 -8.77 2.49
CA ARG A 21 21.37 -7.37 2.32
C ARG A 21 20.17 -6.43 2.37
N ALA A 22 19.08 -6.78 1.70
CA ALA A 22 17.85 -5.99 1.76
C ALA A 22 17.24 -5.99 3.17
N ALA A 23 17.18 -7.16 3.82
CA ALA A 23 16.66 -7.30 5.18
C ALA A 23 17.50 -6.51 6.21
N ALA A 24 18.82 -6.50 6.10
CA ALA A 24 19.71 -5.74 6.98
C ALA A 24 19.45 -4.21 6.90
N LEU A 25 19.02 -3.72 5.72
CA LEU A 25 18.64 -2.32 5.57
C LEU A 25 17.30 -2.01 6.25
N ILE A 26 16.37 -2.93 6.21
CA ILE A 26 15.03 -2.78 6.85
C ILE A 26 15.11 -3.01 8.36
N ALA A 27 16.03 -3.85 8.85
CA ALA A 27 16.13 -4.26 10.25
C ALA A 27 16.47 -3.11 11.23
N ASP A 28 17.02 -2.00 10.77
CA ASP A 28 17.26 -0.84 11.63
C ASP A 28 15.93 -0.15 11.99
N PRO A 29 15.64 0.09 13.28
CA PRO A 29 14.34 0.62 13.70
C PRO A 29 14.00 1.99 13.11
N SER A 30 14.99 2.86 12.91
CA SER A 30 14.78 4.19 12.34
C SER A 30 14.47 4.10 10.84
N ARG A 31 15.22 3.26 10.10
CA ARG A 31 14.96 3.02 8.68
C ARG A 31 13.61 2.33 8.46
N ALA A 32 13.25 1.36 9.30
CA ALA A 32 11.95 0.71 9.25
C ALA A 32 10.80 1.72 9.43
N ARG A 33 10.90 2.65 10.39
CA ARG A 33 9.91 3.72 10.58
C ARG A 33 9.83 4.66 9.39
N MET A 34 10.97 5.07 8.81
CA MET A 34 11.00 5.91 7.60
C MET A 34 10.35 5.22 6.41
N LEU A 35 10.70 3.96 6.16
CA LEU A 35 10.11 3.16 5.07
C LEU A 35 8.61 2.97 5.27
N LYS A 36 8.18 2.67 6.51
CA LYS A 36 6.75 2.56 6.85
C LYS A 36 6.00 3.88 6.63
N ALA A 37 6.60 5.04 6.97
CA ALA A 37 6.01 6.35 6.71
C ALA A 37 5.83 6.62 5.21
N LEU A 38 6.74 6.11 4.37
CA LEU A 38 6.72 6.25 2.90
C LEU A 38 5.80 5.22 2.21
N SER A 39 5.24 4.26 2.95
CA SER A 39 4.46 3.16 2.35
C SER A 39 3.08 3.58 1.84
N ASP A 40 2.76 4.87 1.80
CA ASP A 40 1.59 5.43 1.12
C ASP A 40 1.89 5.95 -0.30
N GLY A 41 3.11 5.73 -0.78
CA GLY A 41 3.54 6.14 -2.12
C GLY A 41 3.81 7.64 -2.30
N ARG A 42 3.49 8.47 -1.28
CA ARG A 42 3.75 9.91 -1.34
C ARG A 42 5.21 10.24 -1.13
N ALA A 43 5.64 11.35 -1.69
CA ALA A 43 6.94 11.93 -1.40
C ALA A 43 6.87 12.75 -0.09
N LEU A 44 7.72 12.44 0.89
CA LEU A 44 7.76 13.11 2.18
C LEU A 44 9.10 13.84 2.37
N PRO A 45 9.10 15.04 3.02
CA PRO A 45 10.33 15.77 3.29
C PRO A 45 11.15 15.10 4.39
N ALA A 46 12.49 15.26 4.33
CA ALA A 46 13.42 14.67 5.30
C ALA A 46 13.08 15.01 6.76
N GLY A 47 12.62 16.22 7.04
CA GLY A 47 12.26 16.64 8.40
C GLY A 47 11.09 15.84 8.98
N LEU A 48 10.07 15.54 8.17
CA LEU A 48 8.96 14.69 8.60
C LEU A 48 9.43 13.26 8.85
N LEU A 49 10.28 12.72 7.98
CA LEU A 49 10.84 11.37 8.15
C LEU A 49 11.74 11.27 9.39
N ALA A 50 12.49 12.33 9.72
CA ALA A 50 13.25 12.41 10.96
C ALA A 50 12.35 12.37 12.20
N ALA A 51 11.25 13.13 12.17
CA ALA A 51 10.27 13.15 13.26
C ALA A 51 9.57 11.79 13.44
N GLU A 52 9.16 11.14 12.33
CA GLU A 52 8.55 9.80 12.35
C GLU A 52 9.52 8.72 12.88
N ALA A 53 10.80 8.84 12.54
CA ALA A 53 11.82 7.91 13.02
C ALA A 53 12.28 8.21 14.46
N GLY A 54 11.97 9.39 15.01
CA GLY A 54 12.40 9.82 16.33
C GLY A 54 13.90 10.09 16.40
N VAL A 55 14.51 10.62 15.32
CA VAL A 55 15.95 10.88 15.23
C VAL A 55 16.26 12.31 14.80
N SER A 56 17.51 12.75 14.98
CA SER A 56 17.96 14.05 14.50
C SER A 56 17.96 14.14 12.97
N ALA A 57 17.89 15.35 12.43
CA ALA A 57 17.97 15.58 10.98
C ALA A 57 19.24 15.02 10.35
N ALA A 58 20.38 15.12 11.05
CA ALA A 58 21.65 14.56 10.59
C ALA A 58 21.62 13.03 10.51
N THR A 59 21.09 12.37 11.55
CA THR A 59 20.92 10.92 11.60
C THR A 59 19.94 10.45 10.51
N ALA A 60 18.82 11.17 10.33
CA ALA A 60 17.85 10.87 9.28
C ALA A 60 18.50 10.97 7.89
N SER A 61 19.30 12.00 7.64
CA SER A 61 20.04 12.16 6.37
C SER A 61 20.96 10.98 6.08
N ALA A 62 21.67 10.48 7.11
CA ALA A 62 22.55 9.31 6.96
C ALA A 62 21.74 8.02 6.65
N HIS A 63 20.61 7.81 7.34
CA HIS A 63 19.73 6.68 7.07
C HIS A 63 19.11 6.75 5.66
N LEU A 64 18.60 7.91 5.28
CA LEU A 64 18.01 8.14 3.96
C LEU A 64 19.05 7.96 2.84
N GLY A 65 20.30 8.39 3.05
CA GLY A 65 21.39 8.15 2.11
C GLY A 65 21.60 6.67 1.82
N LYS A 66 21.65 5.82 2.87
CA LYS A 66 21.78 4.36 2.74
C LYS A 66 20.59 3.74 1.99
N LEU A 67 19.37 4.22 2.25
CA LEU A 67 18.17 3.72 1.58
C LEU A 67 18.13 4.11 0.09
N VAL A 68 18.62 5.32 -0.25
CA VAL A 68 18.74 5.79 -1.64
C VAL A 68 19.82 5.01 -2.39
N GLU A 69 21.01 4.83 -1.78
CA GLU A 69 22.09 4.01 -2.35
C GLU A 69 21.65 2.59 -2.67
N ALA A 70 20.86 2.02 -1.76
CA ALA A 70 20.28 0.67 -1.95
C ALA A 70 19.06 0.63 -2.87
N ARG A 71 18.65 1.75 -3.47
CA ARG A 71 17.47 1.87 -4.33
C ARG A 71 16.15 1.43 -3.68
N LEU A 72 16.07 1.50 -2.36
CA LEU A 72 14.80 1.30 -1.64
C LEU A 72 13.98 2.59 -1.62
N VAL A 73 14.63 3.74 -1.71
CA VAL A 73 14.01 5.06 -1.69
C VAL A 73 14.56 5.89 -2.85
N GLY A 74 13.66 6.56 -3.55
CA GLY A 74 14.00 7.62 -4.50
C GLY A 74 14.03 8.98 -3.81
N MET A 75 14.85 9.91 -4.30
CA MET A 75 14.96 11.28 -3.80
C MET A 75 14.75 12.26 -4.94
N GLU A 76 13.94 13.28 -4.68
CA GLU A 76 13.71 14.40 -5.58
C GLU A 76 13.95 15.72 -4.83
N SER A 77 14.53 16.70 -5.50
CA SER A 77 14.71 18.03 -4.95
C SER A 77 13.65 19.00 -5.51
N ALA A 78 12.99 19.71 -4.61
CA ALA A 78 12.09 20.79 -4.96
C ALA A 78 12.50 22.05 -4.21
N GLY A 79 13.14 22.99 -4.90
CA GLY A 79 13.76 24.14 -4.29
C GLY A 79 14.86 23.74 -3.31
N ARG A 80 14.74 24.19 -2.04
CA ARG A 80 15.69 23.86 -0.96
C ARG A 80 15.33 22.56 -0.21
N CYS A 81 14.21 21.94 -0.53
CA CYS A 81 13.72 20.75 0.15
C CYS A 81 14.02 19.48 -0.63
N ARG A 82 14.39 18.42 0.10
CA ARG A 82 14.51 17.07 -0.44
C ARG A 82 13.30 16.28 -0.03
N TYR A 83 12.67 15.63 -1.01
CA TYR A 83 11.54 14.74 -0.83
C TYR A 83 11.94 13.32 -1.17
N TYR A 84 11.46 12.39 -0.40
CA TYR A 84 11.79 10.97 -0.50
C TYR A 84 10.51 10.17 -0.69
N ARG A 85 10.56 9.16 -1.55
CA ARG A 85 9.45 8.20 -1.77
C ARG A 85 10.02 6.80 -1.93
N LEU A 86 9.19 5.77 -1.75
CA LEU A 86 9.61 4.41 -2.10
C LEU A 86 9.96 4.35 -3.58
N ALA A 87 11.03 3.63 -3.92
CA ALA A 87 11.51 3.52 -5.30
C ALA A 87 10.58 2.63 -6.16
N SER A 88 9.81 1.73 -5.55
CA SER A 88 8.89 0.82 -6.22
C SER A 88 7.72 0.47 -5.30
N PRO A 89 6.51 0.19 -5.86
CA PRO A 89 5.39 -0.38 -5.11
C PRO A 89 5.72 -1.70 -4.43
N ASP A 90 6.62 -2.51 -5.00
CA ASP A 90 6.99 -3.82 -4.47
C ASP A 90 7.65 -3.72 -3.10
N ILE A 91 8.32 -2.60 -2.80
CA ILE A 91 8.89 -2.34 -1.49
C ILE A 91 7.79 -2.17 -0.45
N SER A 92 6.71 -1.46 -0.78
CA SER A 92 5.55 -1.35 0.10
C SER A 92 4.88 -2.71 0.34
N LEU A 93 4.73 -3.52 -0.70
CA LEU A 93 4.18 -4.88 -0.59
C LEU A 93 5.04 -5.75 0.32
N ALA A 94 6.37 -5.70 0.18
CA ALA A 94 7.30 -6.44 1.05
C ALA A 94 7.18 -5.98 2.51
N LEU A 95 7.05 -4.67 2.77
CA LEU A 95 6.88 -4.14 4.13
C LEU A 95 5.52 -4.55 4.74
N GLU A 96 4.44 -4.57 3.95
CA GLU A 96 3.14 -5.03 4.42
C GLU A 96 3.15 -6.54 4.71
N ALA A 97 3.81 -7.35 3.87
CA ALA A 97 3.99 -8.78 4.12
C ALA A 97 4.79 -9.05 5.40
N LEU A 98 5.87 -8.29 5.63
CA LEU A 98 6.62 -8.36 6.88
C LEU A 98 5.76 -7.95 8.09
N ALA A 99 4.88 -6.95 7.92
CA ALA A 99 4.01 -6.49 9.01
C ALA A 99 2.98 -7.55 9.44
N VAL A 100 2.58 -8.46 8.53
CA VAL A 100 1.66 -9.58 8.86
C VAL A 100 2.31 -10.57 9.84
N ILE A 101 3.61 -10.84 9.69
CA ILE A 101 4.35 -11.82 10.50
C ILE A 101 5.12 -11.19 11.67
N ALA A 102 5.23 -9.86 11.69
CA ALA A 102 6.00 -9.16 12.72
C ALA A 102 5.26 -9.16 14.07
N PRO A 103 5.99 -9.32 15.19
CA PRO A 103 5.40 -9.14 16.51
C PRO A 103 4.92 -7.69 16.68
N PRO A 104 3.86 -7.45 17.48
CA PRO A 104 3.38 -6.12 17.74
C PRO A 104 4.44 -5.29 18.47
N LEU A 105 4.58 -4.02 18.10
CA LEU A 105 5.42 -3.09 18.82
C LEU A 105 4.77 -2.74 20.17
N PRO A 106 5.55 -2.69 21.27
CA PRO A 106 5.05 -2.21 22.55
C PRO A 106 4.57 -0.76 22.41
N VAL A 107 3.41 -0.46 22.96
CA VAL A 107 2.89 0.89 23.08
C VAL A 107 3.54 1.55 24.28
N THR A 108 4.40 2.54 24.06
CA THR A 108 5.19 3.18 25.11
C THR A 108 4.66 4.56 25.51
N SER A 109 3.73 5.13 24.74
CA SER A 109 3.14 6.43 25.02
C SER A 109 1.67 6.52 24.56
N LEU A 110 0.92 7.50 25.09
CA LEU A 110 -0.43 7.79 24.64
C LEU A 110 -0.47 8.19 23.16
N ARG A 111 0.58 8.87 22.68
CA ARG A 111 0.72 9.21 21.26
C ARG A 111 0.87 7.95 20.39
N ASP A 112 1.69 6.99 20.82
CA ASP A 112 1.85 5.73 20.09
C ASP A 112 0.53 4.97 20.05
N SER A 113 -0.20 4.92 21.18
CA SER A 113 -1.51 4.29 21.27
C SER A 113 -2.52 4.93 20.31
N SER A 114 -2.61 6.26 20.30
CA SER A 114 -3.53 6.99 19.44
C SER A 114 -3.20 6.83 17.94
N THR A 115 -1.90 6.87 17.60
CA THR A 115 -1.42 6.65 16.22
C THR A 115 -1.68 5.21 15.77
N ALA A 116 -1.39 4.22 16.62
CA ALA A 116 -1.67 2.82 16.32
C ALA A 116 -3.17 2.59 16.11
N GLY A 117 -4.02 3.14 16.98
CA GLY A 117 -5.47 3.10 16.84
C GLY A 117 -5.95 3.75 15.54
N ALA A 118 -5.42 4.91 15.19
CA ALA A 118 -5.75 5.60 13.95
C ALA A 118 -5.37 4.78 12.71
N LEU A 119 -4.16 4.21 12.68
CA LEU A 119 -3.70 3.33 11.59
C LEU A 119 -4.56 2.07 11.45
N ARG A 120 -5.04 1.50 12.57
CA ARG A 120 -5.95 0.35 12.53
C ARG A 120 -7.32 0.73 11.99
N ARG A 121 -7.85 1.89 12.36
CA ARG A 121 -9.14 2.36 11.83
C ARG A 121 -9.08 2.59 10.34
N SER A 122 -8.14 3.39 9.88
CA SER A 122 -8.05 3.72 8.46
C SER A 122 -6.65 4.22 8.09
N ARG A 123 -6.07 3.64 7.09
CA ARG A 123 -4.78 4.01 6.53
C ARG A 123 -4.70 3.77 5.03
N THR A 124 -3.67 4.28 4.42
CA THR A 124 -3.27 3.87 3.07
C THR A 124 -2.26 2.71 3.13
N CYS A 125 -2.41 1.76 2.22
CA CYS A 125 -1.44 0.74 1.87
C CYS A 125 -0.97 1.04 0.44
N TYR A 126 0.17 1.72 0.32
CA TYR A 126 0.65 2.35 -0.91
C TYR A 126 -0.38 3.34 -1.47
N ASP A 127 -1.16 2.99 -2.48
CA ASP A 127 -2.12 3.86 -3.17
C ASP A 127 -3.59 3.45 -2.99
N HIS A 128 -3.87 2.52 -2.08
CA HIS A 128 -5.22 2.03 -1.81
C HIS A 128 -5.51 1.99 -0.30
N LEU A 129 -6.77 1.84 0.06
CA LEU A 129 -7.23 1.86 1.46
C LEU A 129 -6.96 0.55 2.17
N ALA A 130 -6.63 0.65 3.45
CA ALA A 130 -6.38 -0.45 4.38
C ALA A 130 -6.90 -0.09 5.79
N GLY A 131 -6.68 -0.99 6.75
CA GLY A 131 -7.30 -0.94 8.06
C GLY A 131 -8.78 -1.33 7.98
N ARG A 132 -9.52 -1.13 9.05
CA ARG A 132 -10.94 -1.46 9.11
C ARG A 132 -11.75 -0.84 7.98
N LEU A 133 -11.43 0.41 7.59
CA LEU A 133 -12.10 1.07 6.48
C LEU A 133 -11.84 0.36 5.15
N GLY A 134 -10.59 -0.03 4.87
CA GLY A 134 -10.22 -0.72 3.63
C GLY A 134 -10.81 -2.13 3.55
N VAL A 135 -10.78 -2.87 4.66
CA VAL A 135 -11.43 -4.20 4.80
C VAL A 135 -12.93 -4.07 4.62
N GLY A 136 -13.59 -3.18 5.37
CA GLY A 136 -15.04 -2.97 5.27
C GLY A 136 -15.48 -2.51 3.88
N LEU A 137 -14.65 -1.74 3.15
CA LEU A 137 -14.93 -1.37 1.78
C LEU A 137 -14.95 -2.60 0.86
N LEU A 138 -13.96 -3.49 0.97
CA LEU A 138 -13.96 -4.74 0.19
C LEU A 138 -15.18 -5.59 0.51
N GLU A 139 -15.51 -5.77 1.79
CA GLU A 139 -16.69 -6.50 2.25
C GLU A 139 -17.97 -5.92 1.66
N SER A 140 -18.17 -4.61 1.75
CA SER A 140 -19.33 -3.94 1.17
C SER A 140 -19.43 -4.10 -0.35
N LEU A 141 -18.30 -4.12 -1.06
CA LEU A 141 -18.27 -4.37 -2.50
C LEU A 141 -18.66 -5.82 -2.85
N ILE A 142 -18.30 -6.80 -2.02
CA ILE A 142 -18.68 -8.20 -2.17
C ILE A 142 -20.17 -8.38 -1.84
N GLU A 143 -20.61 -7.91 -0.67
CA GLU A 143 -22.01 -8.01 -0.22
C GLU A 143 -22.98 -7.29 -1.15
N GLY A 144 -22.57 -6.14 -1.69
CA GLY A 144 -23.33 -5.39 -2.69
C GLY A 144 -23.30 -6.01 -4.10
N GLY A 145 -22.62 -7.13 -4.30
CA GLY A 145 -22.51 -7.81 -5.59
C GLY A 145 -21.72 -7.02 -6.64
N LEU A 146 -20.87 -6.06 -6.22
CA LEU A 146 -20.00 -5.30 -7.11
C LEU A 146 -18.73 -6.09 -7.44
N LEU A 147 -18.26 -6.89 -6.49
CA LEU A 147 -17.20 -7.87 -6.67
C LEU A 147 -17.76 -9.28 -6.45
N ALA A 148 -17.24 -10.24 -7.20
CA ALA A 148 -17.52 -11.67 -7.04
C ALA A 148 -16.19 -12.41 -6.85
N GLY A 149 -16.23 -13.54 -6.16
CA GLY A 149 -15.07 -14.40 -5.90
C GLY A 149 -14.98 -14.78 -4.42
N HIS A 150 -13.84 -14.51 -3.82
CA HIS A 150 -13.56 -14.85 -2.42
C HIS A 150 -14.32 -13.97 -1.42
N ASP A 151 -14.53 -14.47 -0.20
CA ASP A 151 -15.30 -13.81 0.88
C ASP A 151 -14.53 -12.74 1.69
N GLY A 152 -13.28 -12.47 1.34
CA GLY A 152 -12.43 -11.49 2.02
C GLY A 152 -11.71 -12.02 3.28
N THR A 153 -11.94 -13.26 3.68
CA THR A 153 -11.30 -13.84 4.88
C THR A 153 -9.90 -14.34 4.53
N HIS A 154 -8.91 -13.97 5.31
CA HIS A 154 -7.56 -14.52 5.17
C HIS A 154 -7.50 -15.93 5.77
N ARG A 155 -7.16 -16.93 4.94
CA ARG A 155 -7.01 -18.34 5.33
C ARG A 155 -5.62 -18.81 4.95
N PRO A 156 -4.63 -18.71 5.88
CA PRO A 156 -3.24 -19.06 5.58
C PRO A 156 -3.06 -20.47 5.02
N ASP A 157 -3.86 -21.41 5.50
CA ASP A 157 -3.78 -22.82 5.12
C ASP A 157 -4.30 -23.08 3.67
N GLU A 158 -5.17 -22.23 3.17
CA GLU A 158 -5.70 -22.31 1.81
C GLU A 158 -4.77 -21.61 0.81
N ALA A 159 -4.15 -20.50 1.20
CA ALA A 159 -3.20 -19.74 0.37
C ALA A 159 -1.95 -20.56 -0.02
N VAL A 160 -1.58 -21.57 0.77
CA VAL A 160 -0.43 -22.46 0.51
C VAL A 160 -0.73 -23.51 -0.57
N ARG A 161 -1.99 -23.78 -0.91
CA ARG A 161 -2.38 -24.84 -1.84
C ARG A 161 -2.17 -24.50 -3.31
N ASP A 162 -2.17 -23.22 -3.66
CA ASP A 162 -2.10 -22.77 -5.06
C ASP A 162 -0.69 -22.54 -5.60
N GLY A 163 0.33 -22.97 -4.87
CA GLY A 163 1.73 -22.94 -5.34
C GLY A 163 2.21 -21.53 -5.61
N ALA A 164 3.48 -21.27 -5.57
CA ALA A 164 4.32 -20.11 -5.86
C ALA A 164 3.79 -18.89 -6.67
N THR A 165 2.49 -18.71 -6.80
CA THR A 165 1.87 -17.54 -7.39
C THR A 165 1.79 -16.42 -6.36
N GLY A 166 2.15 -15.25 -6.76
CA GLY A 166 2.42 -14.13 -5.89
C GLY A 166 1.27 -13.80 -4.94
N TYR A 167 1.61 -13.50 -3.71
CA TYR A 167 0.77 -12.91 -2.68
C TYR A 167 -0.23 -11.89 -3.27
N GLY A 168 -1.52 -12.09 -3.01
CA GLY A 168 -2.60 -11.28 -3.57
C GLY A 168 -3.12 -11.73 -4.95
N HIS A 169 -2.73 -12.93 -5.42
CA HIS A 169 -3.23 -13.56 -6.64
C HIS A 169 -3.87 -14.92 -6.41
N ASP A 170 -3.83 -15.43 -5.19
CA ASP A 170 -4.26 -16.79 -4.85
C ASP A 170 -5.78 -16.94 -4.95
N PHE A 171 -6.52 -15.83 -4.85
CA PHE A 171 -7.96 -15.80 -4.96
C PHE A 171 -8.43 -14.89 -6.08
N ASP A 172 -9.41 -15.36 -6.84
CA ASP A 172 -9.97 -14.63 -7.97
C ASP A 172 -11.08 -13.68 -7.51
N TYR A 173 -10.75 -12.39 -7.46
CA TYR A 173 -11.75 -11.34 -7.33
C TYR A 173 -12.05 -10.75 -8.71
N ARG A 174 -13.31 -10.76 -9.08
CA ARG A 174 -13.78 -10.25 -10.38
C ARG A 174 -14.75 -9.11 -10.21
N LEU A 175 -14.55 -8.06 -10.99
CA LEU A 175 -15.51 -6.97 -11.07
C LEU A 175 -16.75 -7.43 -11.86
N THR A 176 -17.91 -7.41 -11.21
CA THR A 176 -19.17 -7.77 -11.86
C THR A 176 -19.63 -6.68 -12.83
N GLU A 177 -20.60 -6.96 -13.67
CA GLU A 177 -21.19 -5.93 -14.54
C GLU A 177 -21.87 -4.82 -13.73
N THR A 178 -22.53 -5.16 -12.63
CA THR A 178 -23.06 -4.17 -11.68
C THR A 178 -21.95 -3.34 -11.07
N GLY A 179 -20.84 -3.97 -10.68
CA GLY A 179 -19.65 -3.26 -10.17
C GLY A 179 -19.07 -2.31 -11.20
N ARG A 180 -18.93 -2.73 -12.47
CA ARG A 180 -18.43 -1.84 -13.55
C ARG A 180 -19.30 -0.59 -13.67
N ARG A 181 -20.61 -0.78 -13.79
CA ARG A 181 -21.57 0.34 -13.93
C ARG A 181 -21.55 1.26 -12.72
N THR A 182 -21.46 0.71 -11.51
CA THR A 182 -21.42 1.49 -10.27
C THR A 182 -20.13 2.30 -10.18
N LEU A 183 -18.97 1.71 -10.46
CA LEU A 183 -17.69 2.43 -10.43
C LEU A 183 -17.61 3.53 -11.49
N VAL A 184 -18.10 3.28 -12.71
CA VAL A 184 -18.15 4.31 -13.74
C VAL A 184 -19.08 5.46 -13.34
N ARG A 185 -20.26 5.16 -12.79
CA ARG A 185 -21.20 6.18 -12.25
C ARG A 185 -20.59 6.95 -11.09
N PHE A 186 -19.79 6.29 -10.27
CA PHE A 186 -19.04 6.92 -9.18
C PHE A 186 -17.90 7.81 -9.65
N GLY A 187 -17.53 7.74 -10.95
CA GLY A 187 -16.49 8.57 -11.58
C GLY A 187 -15.12 7.88 -11.67
N VAL A 188 -15.07 6.56 -11.54
CA VAL A 188 -13.85 5.77 -11.82
C VAL A 188 -13.81 5.45 -13.31
N ASP A 189 -12.84 6.00 -14.03
CA ASP A 189 -12.65 5.74 -15.46
C ASP A 189 -11.90 4.41 -15.65
N LEU A 190 -12.66 3.32 -15.79
CA LEU A 190 -12.09 1.99 -15.96
C LEU A 190 -11.29 1.82 -17.26
N ALA A 191 -11.55 2.64 -18.30
CA ALA A 191 -10.84 2.56 -19.57
C ALA A 191 -9.44 3.19 -19.49
N ARG A 192 -9.21 4.10 -18.55
CA ARG A 192 -7.92 4.75 -18.32
C ARG A 192 -7.04 4.07 -17.30
N LEU A 193 -7.50 2.96 -16.71
CA LEU A 193 -6.68 2.23 -15.75
C LEU A 193 -5.44 1.63 -16.43
N PRO A 194 -4.29 1.60 -15.74
CA PRO A 194 -3.04 1.08 -16.32
C PRO A 194 -3.16 -0.38 -16.75
N ALA A 195 -3.04 -0.67 -18.04
CA ALA A 195 -3.18 -2.02 -18.59
C ALA A 195 -2.14 -3.03 -18.07
N ARG A 196 -0.98 -2.54 -17.60
CA ARG A 196 0.08 -3.38 -17.03
C ARG A 196 -0.14 -3.75 -15.57
N ARG A 197 -1.14 -3.15 -14.91
CA ARG A 197 -1.47 -3.41 -13.52
C ARG A 197 -2.69 -4.32 -13.46
N PRO A 198 -2.70 -5.38 -12.64
CA PRO A 198 -3.89 -6.19 -12.43
C PRO A 198 -5.08 -5.33 -12.04
N LEU A 199 -6.24 -5.57 -12.68
CA LEU A 199 -7.44 -4.79 -12.47
C LEU A 199 -7.88 -4.84 -11.00
N ILE A 200 -7.98 -6.06 -10.47
CA ILE A 200 -8.29 -6.34 -9.07
C ILE A 200 -7.12 -7.14 -8.48
N ARG A 201 -6.70 -6.76 -7.31
CA ARG A 201 -5.83 -7.51 -6.40
C ARG A 201 -6.34 -7.31 -4.97
N TYR A 202 -5.84 -8.11 -4.06
CA TYR A 202 -6.01 -7.89 -2.63
C TYR A 202 -4.65 -7.82 -1.92
N CYS A 203 -4.67 -7.25 -0.74
CA CYS A 203 -3.60 -7.40 0.25
C CYS A 203 -4.23 -7.94 1.52
N VAL A 204 -3.46 -8.70 2.32
CA VAL A 204 -3.88 -9.07 3.66
C VAL A 204 -3.60 -7.90 4.61
N ASP A 205 -4.61 -7.45 5.30
CA ASP A 205 -4.49 -6.40 6.30
C ASP A 205 -3.82 -6.93 7.55
N TRP A 206 -2.67 -6.37 7.93
CA TRP A 206 -1.92 -6.84 9.09
C TRP A 206 -2.63 -6.61 10.43
N SER A 207 -3.59 -5.65 10.50
CA SER A 207 -4.32 -5.36 11.72
C SER A 207 -5.63 -6.13 11.85
N GLU A 208 -6.27 -6.45 10.73
CA GLU A 208 -7.58 -7.09 10.70
C GLU A 208 -7.50 -8.57 10.29
N GLN A 209 -6.36 -9.01 9.74
CA GLN A 209 -6.16 -10.37 9.20
C GLN A 209 -7.24 -10.77 8.19
N ARG A 210 -7.63 -9.81 7.36
CA ARG A 210 -8.62 -9.92 6.29
C ARG A 210 -8.12 -9.22 5.04
N HIS A 211 -8.77 -9.49 3.92
CA HIS A 211 -8.39 -8.86 2.67
C HIS A 211 -8.88 -7.41 2.59
N HIS A 212 -8.11 -6.55 1.93
CA HIS A 212 -8.55 -5.24 1.46
C HIS A 212 -8.21 -5.06 -0.02
N LEU A 213 -9.02 -4.24 -0.71
CA LEU A 213 -8.96 -4.07 -2.15
C LEU A 213 -7.68 -3.36 -2.58
N ALA A 214 -6.96 -3.96 -3.52
CA ALA A 214 -5.77 -3.43 -4.17
C ALA A 214 -5.94 -3.47 -5.71
N GLY A 215 -4.83 -3.36 -6.43
CA GLY A 215 -4.84 -3.33 -7.90
C GLY A 215 -5.22 -1.96 -8.46
N ALA A 216 -5.54 -1.92 -9.75
CA ALA A 216 -5.85 -0.67 -10.42
C ALA A 216 -7.17 -0.05 -9.91
N VAL A 217 -8.16 -0.88 -9.63
CA VAL A 217 -9.46 -0.43 -9.07
C VAL A 217 -9.31 0.07 -7.65
N GLY A 218 -8.56 -0.63 -6.78
CA GLY A 218 -8.31 -0.16 -5.40
C GLY A 218 -7.67 1.21 -5.36
N ALA A 219 -6.65 1.44 -6.20
CA ALA A 219 -5.98 2.72 -6.33
C ALA A 219 -6.91 3.82 -6.86
N ALA A 220 -7.63 3.55 -7.96
CA ALA A 220 -8.51 4.53 -8.59
C ALA A 220 -9.69 4.90 -7.67
N LEU A 221 -10.26 3.92 -6.97
CA LEU A 221 -11.33 4.16 -6.00
C LEU A 221 -10.84 5.02 -4.84
N THR A 222 -9.67 4.72 -4.30
CA THR A 222 -9.05 5.52 -3.23
C THR A 222 -8.78 6.95 -3.69
N ALA A 223 -8.19 7.13 -4.88
CA ALA A 223 -7.96 8.45 -5.45
C ALA A 223 -9.28 9.24 -5.58
N ARG A 224 -10.34 8.60 -6.10
CA ARG A 224 -11.65 9.22 -6.25
C ARG A 224 -12.27 9.64 -4.92
N LEU A 225 -12.12 8.85 -3.87
CA LEU A 225 -12.59 9.19 -2.52
C LEU A 225 -11.88 10.45 -1.97
N PHE A 226 -10.59 10.61 -2.23
CA PHE A 226 -9.85 11.83 -1.89
C PHE A 226 -10.27 13.03 -2.75
N GLU A 227 -10.49 12.86 -4.06
CA GLU A 227 -10.98 13.92 -4.95
C GLU A 227 -12.33 14.46 -4.48
N LEU A 228 -13.24 13.59 -4.08
CA LEU A 228 -14.54 13.94 -3.54
C LEU A 228 -14.46 14.56 -2.12
N ARG A 229 -13.26 14.59 -1.54
CA ARG A 229 -13.03 14.99 -0.14
C ARG A 229 -13.81 14.16 0.88
N TRP A 230 -14.16 12.93 0.52
CA TRP A 230 -14.72 11.96 1.46
C TRP A 230 -13.65 11.42 2.40
N LEU A 231 -12.40 11.48 1.96
CA LEU A 231 -11.23 11.16 2.75
C LEU A 231 -10.29 12.36 2.83
N ARG A 232 -9.61 12.49 3.97
CA ARG A 232 -8.50 13.41 4.16
C ARG A 232 -7.35 12.72 4.88
N TYR A 233 -6.14 13.15 4.60
CA TYR A 233 -4.98 12.65 5.34
C TYR A 233 -4.97 13.18 6.77
N GLY A 234 -4.50 12.34 7.70
CA GLY A 234 -4.24 12.73 9.08
C GLY A 234 -2.90 13.45 9.23
N SER A 235 -2.56 13.82 10.47
CA SER A 235 -1.28 14.43 10.84
C SER A 235 -0.11 13.45 10.76
N SER A 236 -0.34 12.18 11.04
CA SER A 236 0.67 11.12 10.86
C SER A 236 0.59 10.55 9.44
N PRO A 237 1.75 10.17 8.86
CA PRO A 237 1.79 9.50 7.57
C PRO A 237 0.90 8.26 7.53
N ARG A 238 0.30 8.02 6.37
CA ARG A 238 -0.62 6.91 6.08
C ARG A 238 -1.98 6.99 6.78
N VAL A 239 -2.14 7.70 7.90
CA VAL A 239 -3.44 7.85 8.57
C VAL A 239 -4.41 8.60 7.66
N VAL A 240 -5.60 8.04 7.52
CA VAL A 240 -6.70 8.61 6.74
C VAL A 240 -7.89 8.83 7.67
N HIS A 241 -8.62 9.90 7.45
CA HIS A 241 -9.86 10.18 8.14
C HIS A 241 -11.01 10.26 7.15
N VAL A 242 -12.12 9.66 7.50
CA VAL A 242 -13.39 9.83 6.79
C VAL A 242 -14.00 11.16 7.22
N THR A 243 -14.47 11.96 6.27
CA THR A 243 -15.21 13.19 6.56
C THR A 243 -16.69 12.86 6.78
N GLU A 244 -17.48 13.82 7.29
CA GLU A 244 -18.93 13.65 7.43
C GLU A 244 -19.58 13.33 6.07
N ALA A 245 -19.28 14.13 5.04
CA ALA A 245 -19.71 13.86 3.66
C ALA A 245 -19.22 12.50 3.14
N GLY A 246 -18.04 12.06 3.60
CA GLY A 246 -17.50 10.75 3.28
C GLY A 246 -18.29 9.62 3.92
N ALA A 247 -18.69 9.76 5.18
CA ALA A 247 -19.50 8.77 5.87
C ALA A 247 -20.87 8.58 5.20
N GLU A 248 -21.53 9.69 4.87
CA GLU A 248 -22.80 9.68 4.14
C GLU A 248 -22.63 9.07 2.74
N GLY A 249 -21.60 9.50 2.01
CA GLY A 249 -21.33 9.05 0.65
C GLY A 249 -20.99 7.56 0.58
N LEU A 250 -20.14 7.06 1.49
CA LEU A 250 -19.78 5.64 1.58
C LEU A 250 -21.02 4.79 1.92
N ALA A 251 -21.85 5.23 2.86
CA ALA A 251 -23.09 4.55 3.20
C ALA A 251 -24.07 4.53 2.02
N GLY A 252 -24.28 5.65 1.35
CA GLY A 252 -25.22 5.77 0.25
C GLY A 252 -24.77 5.08 -1.05
N THR A 253 -23.47 5.01 -1.32
CA THR A 253 -22.93 4.48 -2.57
C THR A 253 -22.57 3.00 -2.46
N PHE A 254 -21.97 2.58 -1.37
CA PHE A 254 -21.40 1.25 -1.17
C PHE A 254 -22.04 0.48 -0.02
N GLY A 255 -22.97 1.06 0.72
CA GLY A 255 -23.55 0.45 1.92
C GLY A 255 -22.57 0.42 3.12
N LEU A 256 -21.40 1.03 3.01
CA LEU A 256 -20.38 1.02 4.04
C LEU A 256 -20.64 2.11 5.09
N ARG A 257 -20.86 1.71 6.33
CA ARG A 257 -20.92 2.61 7.48
C ARG A 257 -19.58 2.53 8.24
N PRO A 258 -18.70 3.54 8.10
CA PRO A 258 -17.45 3.55 8.84
C PRO A 258 -17.74 3.49 10.34
N ALA A 259 -17.05 2.63 11.08
CA ALA A 259 -17.06 2.64 12.53
C ALA A 259 -16.23 3.84 13.04
N ASP A 260 -16.68 4.48 14.10
CA ASP A 260 -16.01 5.60 14.79
C ASP A 260 -14.59 5.23 15.30
#